data_8168496159c1cc958d2c2c43edff4e0a
#
_entry.id   8168496159c1cc958d2c2c43edff4e0a
#
_cell.length_a   1.000
_cell.length_b   1.000
_cell.length_c   1.000
_cell.angle_alpha   90.00
_cell.angle_beta   90.00
_cell.angle_gamma   90.00
#
_symmetry.space_group_name_H-M   'P 1'
#
loop_
_entity.id
_entity.type
_entity.pdbx_description
1 polymer ?
#
loop_
_entity_poly.entity_id
_entity_poly.type
_entity_poly.pdbx_seq_one_letter_code
_entity_poly.pdbx_strand_id
1 'polypeptide(L)'
;MTQALTSCNPDPETPDKSDAEFGTSAENFPVARVGNTVYAMVPGRGGTHFLASAWRISRPLNALRRDDFYGHGGTLPDEAAFRARVLEQAEHANELRALNRRETHSREATPWGVSQGATAYAEGVVFHSTASHGGFHLSDERNAEVDHRLRRRNGFYEEDAEWAIVAMTFPDLFTGFERRSADQTVKDSWPDAWEAIRGTILEPGQSFEKDRRAFHKRHAKDWIVIAAIRSDHHLGHVETIATRGGERGPSVEEQRFLVPIADYDPGRFGFVIDPAQHGGYDGPSSFVGWGR
;
A
#
# COMPACT_ATOMS: atom_id res chain seq x y z
N MET A 1 -56.13 -20.46 -40.35
CA MET A 1 -55.71 -19.82 -39.09
C MET A 1 -54.51 -20.61 -38.53
N THR A 2 -53.34 -20.17 -38.87
CA THR A 2 -52.09 -20.87 -38.46
C THR A 2 -51.34 -19.93 -37.52
N GLN A 3 -51.28 -20.28 -36.23
CA GLN A 3 -50.51 -19.54 -35.23
C GLN A 3 -49.02 -19.85 -35.42
N ALA A 4 -48.25 -18.77 -35.62
CA ALA A 4 -46.80 -18.81 -35.60
C ALA A 4 -46.30 -18.85 -34.13
N LEU A 5 -45.59 -19.91 -33.79
CA LEU A 5 -44.83 -20.03 -32.53
C LEU A 5 -43.59 -19.16 -32.66
N THR A 6 -43.56 -18.08 -31.88
CA THR A 6 -42.36 -17.25 -31.70
C THR A 6 -41.39 -18.00 -30.82
N SER A 7 -40.30 -18.45 -31.40
CA SER A 7 -39.14 -19.02 -30.70
C SER A 7 -38.42 -17.86 -30.00
N CYS A 8 -38.44 -17.80 -28.67
CA CYS A 8 -37.52 -17.02 -27.89
C CYS A 8 -36.15 -17.69 -27.94
N ASN A 9 -35.24 -17.13 -28.72
CA ASN A 9 -33.81 -17.39 -28.55
C ASN A 9 -33.39 -16.84 -27.20
N PRO A 10 -32.69 -17.60 -26.34
CA PRO A 10 -32.02 -17.02 -25.18
C PRO A 10 -30.92 -16.11 -25.72
N ASP A 11 -30.83 -14.92 -25.11
CA ASP A 11 -29.73 -13.99 -25.31
C ASP A 11 -28.39 -14.74 -25.10
N PRO A 12 -27.37 -14.45 -25.92
CA PRO A 12 -26.05 -15.01 -25.69
C PRO A 12 -25.56 -14.56 -24.30
N GLU A 13 -25.38 -15.54 -23.44
CA GLU A 13 -24.74 -15.35 -22.12
C GLU A 13 -23.49 -14.50 -22.33
N THR A 14 -23.48 -13.31 -21.69
CA THR A 14 -22.29 -12.48 -21.57
C THR A 14 -21.21 -13.37 -20.95
N PRO A 15 -20.02 -13.56 -21.57
CA PRO A 15 -19.00 -14.44 -21.03
C PRO A 15 -18.66 -13.94 -19.62
N ASP A 16 -18.72 -14.89 -18.68
CA ASP A 16 -18.36 -14.66 -17.27
C ASP A 16 -16.95 -14.06 -17.24
N LYS A 17 -16.86 -12.78 -16.85
CA LYS A 17 -15.61 -11.98 -16.91
C LYS A 17 -14.58 -12.38 -15.87
N SER A 18 -14.84 -13.37 -15.03
CA SER A 18 -13.93 -13.76 -13.96
C SER A 18 -13.26 -15.10 -14.25
N ASP A 19 -11.99 -15.08 -14.65
CA ASP A 19 -11.09 -16.25 -14.63
C ASP A 19 -10.76 -16.67 -13.18
N ALA A 20 -11.66 -16.48 -12.22
CA ALA A 20 -11.49 -16.84 -10.82
C ALA A 20 -12.27 -18.12 -10.50
N GLU A 21 -11.56 -19.18 -10.12
CA GLU A 21 -12.13 -20.40 -9.56
C GLU A 21 -12.26 -20.27 -8.04
N PHE A 22 -13.47 -20.43 -7.47
CA PHE A 22 -13.71 -20.41 -6.04
C PHE A 22 -13.94 -21.81 -5.49
N GLY A 23 -13.52 -22.06 -4.24
CA GLY A 23 -13.70 -23.34 -3.57
C GLY A 23 -13.48 -23.26 -2.06
N THR A 24 -13.40 -24.45 -1.46
CA THR A 24 -13.12 -24.61 -0.01
C THR A 24 -11.86 -25.45 0.16
N SER A 25 -10.99 -25.08 1.07
CA SER A 25 -9.74 -25.78 1.39
C SER A 25 -10.00 -27.11 2.11
N ALA A 26 -8.95 -27.92 2.28
CA ALA A 26 -9.00 -29.14 3.11
C ALA A 26 -9.32 -28.86 4.59
N GLU A 27 -9.18 -27.63 5.04
CA GLU A 27 -9.38 -27.16 6.42
C GLU A 27 -10.62 -26.24 6.55
N ASN A 28 -11.54 -26.31 5.58
CA ASN A 28 -12.84 -25.61 5.56
C ASN A 28 -12.79 -24.08 5.58
N PHE A 29 -11.76 -23.44 5.05
CA PHE A 29 -11.78 -21.98 4.80
C PHE A 29 -11.90 -21.67 3.31
N PRO A 30 -12.46 -20.50 2.91
CA PRO A 30 -12.61 -20.10 1.52
C PRO A 30 -11.27 -19.94 0.81
N VAL A 31 -11.19 -20.48 -0.39
CA VAL A 31 -10.02 -20.37 -1.29
C VAL A 31 -10.46 -20.01 -2.69
N ALA A 32 -9.54 -19.45 -3.46
CA ALA A 32 -9.76 -19.16 -4.86
C ALA A 32 -8.47 -19.27 -5.68
N ARG A 33 -8.61 -19.42 -6.99
CA ARG A 33 -7.50 -19.41 -7.95
C ARG A 33 -7.73 -18.37 -9.01
N VAL A 34 -6.69 -17.57 -9.29
CA VAL A 34 -6.62 -16.66 -10.43
C VAL A 34 -5.30 -16.92 -11.14
N GLY A 35 -5.36 -17.48 -12.32
CA GLY A 35 -4.16 -17.90 -13.05
C GLY A 35 -3.26 -18.82 -12.22
N ASN A 36 -2.02 -18.40 -11.99
CA ASN A 36 -1.03 -19.17 -11.21
C ASN A 36 -1.03 -18.84 -9.70
N THR A 37 -1.89 -17.95 -9.24
CA THR A 37 -1.96 -17.52 -7.83
C THR A 37 -3.20 -18.13 -7.17
N VAL A 38 -3.02 -18.70 -5.99
CA VAL A 38 -4.10 -19.12 -5.10
C VAL A 38 -4.23 -18.15 -3.95
N TYR A 39 -5.47 -17.86 -3.58
CA TYR A 39 -5.85 -16.97 -2.48
C TYR A 39 -6.64 -17.73 -1.44
N ALA A 40 -6.54 -17.31 -0.18
CA ALA A 40 -7.28 -17.90 0.92
C ALA A 40 -7.74 -16.83 1.92
N MET A 41 -8.93 -17.04 2.48
CA MET A 41 -9.41 -16.34 3.67
C MET A 41 -9.05 -17.15 4.90
N VAL A 42 -7.82 -16.95 5.41
CA VAL A 42 -7.28 -17.77 6.50
C VAL A 42 -7.78 -17.26 7.85
N PRO A 43 -8.33 -18.14 8.74
CA PRO A 43 -8.71 -17.75 10.08
C PRO A 43 -7.52 -17.30 10.92
N GLY A 44 -7.68 -16.17 11.63
CA GLY A 44 -6.74 -15.61 12.59
C GLY A 44 -7.19 -15.80 14.04
N ARG A 45 -6.52 -15.13 14.97
CA ARG A 45 -6.90 -15.12 16.38
C ARG A 45 -8.11 -14.22 16.61
N GLY A 46 -8.97 -14.55 17.56
CA GLY A 46 -10.10 -13.71 17.97
C GLY A 46 -11.18 -13.49 16.90
N GLY A 47 -11.35 -14.45 15.97
CA GLY A 47 -12.37 -14.36 14.91
C GLY A 47 -11.98 -13.45 13.73
N THR A 48 -10.75 -12.97 13.68
CA THR A 48 -10.24 -12.23 12.51
C THR A 48 -9.96 -13.17 11.35
N HIS A 49 -9.95 -12.63 10.12
CA HIS A 49 -9.54 -13.35 8.92
C HIS A 49 -8.51 -12.54 8.16
N PHE A 50 -7.64 -13.24 7.43
CA PHE A 50 -6.59 -12.61 6.63
C PHE A 50 -6.66 -13.11 5.19
N LEU A 51 -6.43 -12.20 4.24
CA LEU A 51 -6.13 -12.60 2.87
C LEU A 51 -4.72 -13.15 2.84
N ALA A 52 -4.60 -14.40 2.47
CA ALA A 52 -3.33 -15.05 2.23
C ALA A 52 -3.22 -15.46 0.75
N SER A 53 -1.99 -15.59 0.26
CA SER A 53 -1.76 -16.00 -1.12
C SER A 53 -0.55 -16.92 -1.24
N ALA A 54 -0.53 -17.69 -2.35
CA ALA A 54 0.63 -18.47 -2.75
C ALA A 54 0.70 -18.57 -4.27
N TRP A 55 1.88 -18.75 -4.80
CA TRP A 55 2.14 -18.76 -6.23
C TRP A 55 2.59 -20.13 -6.73
N ARG A 56 2.19 -20.49 -7.95
CA ARG A 56 2.55 -21.76 -8.64
C ARG A 56 2.16 -23.03 -7.90
N ILE A 57 1.02 -23.03 -7.19
CA ILE A 57 0.47 -24.24 -6.60
C ILE A 57 -0.51 -24.87 -7.58
N SER A 58 -0.17 -26.07 -8.09
CA SER A 58 -1.00 -26.81 -9.06
C SER A 58 -2.04 -27.74 -8.44
N ARG A 59 -2.00 -27.96 -7.11
CA ARG A 59 -2.95 -28.82 -6.40
C ARG A 59 -4.39 -28.26 -6.49
N PRO A 60 -5.42 -29.14 -6.48
CA PRO A 60 -6.81 -28.72 -6.42
C PRO A 60 -7.10 -27.86 -5.19
N LEU A 61 -8.06 -26.93 -5.28
CA LEU A 61 -8.40 -26.02 -4.18
C LEU A 61 -8.78 -26.74 -2.90
N ASN A 62 -9.52 -27.85 -3.00
CA ASN A 62 -9.94 -28.68 -1.87
C ASN A 62 -8.80 -29.48 -1.18
N ALA A 63 -7.61 -29.49 -1.76
CA ALA A 63 -6.42 -30.11 -1.19
C ALA A 63 -5.47 -29.08 -0.54
N LEU A 64 -5.79 -27.77 -0.63
CA LEU A 64 -4.98 -26.71 -0.04
C LEU A 64 -5.16 -26.65 1.47
N ARG A 65 -4.07 -26.33 2.17
CA ARG A 65 -4.00 -26.18 3.62
C ARG A 65 -3.40 -24.82 3.97
N ARG A 66 -3.56 -24.41 5.24
CA ARG A 66 -3.01 -23.15 5.74
C ARG A 66 -1.52 -22.98 5.43
N ASP A 67 -0.73 -24.01 5.61
CA ASP A 67 0.72 -23.99 5.43
C ASP A 67 1.17 -23.83 3.97
N ASP A 68 0.24 -23.91 3.02
CA ASP A 68 0.53 -23.64 1.60
C ASP A 68 0.63 -22.15 1.30
N PHE A 69 0.11 -21.28 2.17
CA PHE A 69 0.02 -19.85 1.94
C PHE A 69 1.10 -19.09 2.72
N TYR A 70 1.84 -18.25 2.02
CA TYR A 70 2.96 -17.47 2.56
C TYR A 70 2.83 -15.96 2.31
N GLY A 71 2.00 -15.52 1.37
CA GLY A 71 1.71 -14.12 1.12
C GLY A 71 0.63 -13.61 2.08
N HIS A 72 0.75 -12.37 2.54
CA HIS A 72 -0.21 -11.72 3.43
C HIS A 72 -0.78 -10.45 2.79
N GLY A 73 -2.09 -10.42 2.56
CA GLY A 73 -2.82 -9.34 1.88
C GLY A 73 -3.71 -8.47 2.78
N GLY A 74 -3.45 -8.48 4.11
CA GLY A 74 -4.22 -7.71 5.09
C GLY A 74 -5.41 -8.48 5.67
N THR A 75 -6.19 -7.80 6.53
CA THR A 75 -7.37 -8.36 7.19
C THR A 75 -8.59 -8.33 6.27
N LEU A 76 -9.49 -9.29 6.47
CA LEU A 76 -10.77 -9.39 5.77
C LEU A 76 -11.90 -9.41 6.80
N PRO A 77 -12.96 -8.61 6.63
CA PRO A 77 -14.11 -8.63 7.53
C PRO A 77 -14.98 -9.88 7.33
N ASP A 78 -15.14 -10.36 6.10
CA ASP A 78 -16.04 -11.43 5.73
C ASP A 78 -15.67 -12.09 4.38
N GLU A 79 -16.44 -13.12 4.00
CA GLU A 79 -16.27 -13.82 2.72
C GLU A 79 -16.64 -12.95 1.51
N ALA A 80 -17.57 -12.00 1.65
CA ALA A 80 -17.91 -11.11 0.56
C ALA A 80 -16.72 -10.21 0.19
N ALA A 81 -16.00 -9.70 1.20
CA ALA A 81 -14.76 -8.95 1.00
C ALA A 81 -13.65 -9.81 0.37
N PHE A 82 -13.54 -11.08 0.79
CA PHE A 82 -12.62 -12.02 0.15
C PHE A 82 -12.92 -12.20 -1.34
N ARG A 83 -14.19 -12.48 -1.69
CA ARG A 83 -14.63 -12.64 -3.09
C ARG A 83 -14.38 -11.38 -3.91
N ALA A 84 -14.74 -10.21 -3.37
CA ALA A 84 -14.50 -8.94 -4.04
C ALA A 84 -13.00 -8.72 -4.34
N ARG A 85 -12.13 -9.05 -3.38
CA ARG A 85 -10.67 -8.92 -3.55
C ARG A 85 -10.12 -9.89 -4.60
N VAL A 86 -10.61 -11.13 -4.63
CA VAL A 86 -10.21 -12.11 -5.65
C VAL A 86 -10.67 -11.69 -7.04
N LEU A 87 -11.90 -11.20 -7.19
CA LEU A 87 -12.42 -10.71 -8.46
C LEU A 87 -11.64 -9.48 -8.97
N GLU A 88 -11.26 -8.56 -8.07
CA GLU A 88 -10.40 -7.44 -8.41
C GLU A 88 -9.03 -7.91 -8.95
N GLN A 89 -8.46 -8.97 -8.36
CA GLN A 89 -7.20 -9.55 -8.84
C GLN A 89 -7.37 -10.25 -10.20
N ALA A 90 -8.52 -10.89 -10.45
CA ALA A 90 -8.83 -11.50 -11.74
C ALA A 90 -8.98 -10.43 -12.84
N GLU A 91 -9.70 -9.35 -12.55
CA GLU A 91 -9.83 -8.21 -13.47
C GLU A 91 -8.46 -7.58 -13.77
N HIS A 92 -7.66 -7.33 -12.73
CA HIS A 92 -6.29 -6.81 -12.89
C HIS A 92 -5.43 -7.71 -13.79
N ALA A 93 -5.46 -9.04 -13.58
CA ALA A 93 -4.71 -9.98 -14.40
C ALA A 93 -5.18 -9.99 -15.88
N ASN A 94 -6.48 -9.82 -16.13
CA ASN A 94 -7.05 -9.73 -17.47
C ASN A 94 -6.63 -8.43 -18.17
N GLU A 95 -6.73 -7.29 -17.48
CA GLU A 95 -6.29 -6.00 -18.01
C GLU A 95 -4.80 -5.99 -18.31
N LEU A 96 -3.95 -6.57 -17.43
CA LEU A 96 -2.50 -6.69 -17.66
C LEU A 96 -2.17 -7.42 -18.95
N ARG A 97 -2.90 -8.51 -19.25
CA ARG A 97 -2.72 -9.25 -20.52
C ARG A 97 -3.08 -8.39 -21.73
N ALA A 98 -4.12 -7.57 -21.61
CA ALA A 98 -4.57 -6.68 -22.69
C ALA A 98 -3.62 -5.50 -22.97
N LEU A 99 -2.88 -5.03 -21.95
CA LEU A 99 -1.95 -3.91 -22.09
C LEU A 99 -0.71 -4.21 -22.93
N ASN A 100 -0.43 -5.48 -23.24
CA ASN A 100 0.69 -5.91 -24.10
C ASN A 100 2.05 -5.30 -23.73
N ARG A 101 2.32 -5.09 -22.43
CA ARG A 101 3.61 -4.62 -21.94
C ARG A 101 4.73 -5.58 -22.39
N ARG A 102 5.84 -5.04 -22.87
CA ARG A 102 6.92 -5.86 -23.44
C ARG A 102 8.15 -5.84 -22.55
N GLU A 103 8.53 -7.02 -22.06
CA GLU A 103 9.82 -7.19 -21.38
C GLU A 103 10.96 -7.13 -22.38
N THR A 104 12.02 -6.41 -22.02
CA THR A 104 13.24 -6.24 -22.81
C THR A 104 14.47 -6.32 -21.91
N HIS A 105 15.62 -6.62 -22.49
CA HIS A 105 16.89 -6.48 -21.79
C HIS A 105 17.38 -5.04 -21.93
N SER A 106 17.77 -4.44 -20.82
CA SER A 106 18.38 -3.10 -20.80
C SER A 106 19.64 -3.12 -19.95
N ARG A 107 20.62 -2.31 -20.33
CA ARG A 107 21.80 -1.98 -19.53
C ARG A 107 21.97 -0.45 -19.41
N GLU A 108 20.87 0.24 -19.53
CA GLU A 108 20.84 1.69 -19.39
C GLU A 108 21.24 2.10 -17.97
N ALA A 109 21.99 3.20 -17.86
CA ALA A 109 22.32 3.77 -16.57
C ALA A 109 21.11 4.54 -16.03
N THR A 110 20.67 4.19 -14.84
CA THR A 110 19.57 4.84 -14.13
C THR A 110 20.08 5.49 -12.84
N PRO A 111 19.33 6.37 -12.18
CA PRO A 111 19.71 6.92 -10.87
C PRO A 111 19.92 5.84 -9.78
N TRP A 112 19.32 4.65 -9.95
CA TRP A 112 19.38 3.53 -9.01
C TRP A 112 20.44 2.47 -9.37
N GLY A 113 21.16 2.69 -10.45
CA GLY A 113 22.19 1.76 -10.95
C GLY A 113 21.94 1.33 -12.40
N VAL A 114 22.71 0.36 -12.85
CA VAL A 114 22.57 -0.21 -14.20
C VAL A 114 21.33 -1.08 -14.27
N SER A 115 20.47 -0.83 -15.24
CA SER A 115 19.28 -1.64 -15.51
C SER A 115 19.65 -3.10 -15.77
N GLN A 116 18.94 -4.02 -15.15
CA GLN A 116 19.07 -5.48 -15.35
C GLN A 116 17.95 -6.05 -16.20
N GLY A 117 16.83 -5.29 -16.33
CA GLY A 117 15.69 -5.60 -17.15
C GLY A 117 14.85 -4.36 -17.34
N ALA A 118 14.05 -4.34 -18.39
CA ALA A 118 13.14 -3.24 -18.65
C ALA A 118 11.80 -3.76 -19.16
N THR A 119 10.73 -3.03 -18.88
CA THR A 119 9.40 -3.26 -19.42
C THR A 119 8.93 -2.02 -20.15
N ALA A 120 8.75 -2.13 -21.46
CA ALA A 120 8.18 -1.05 -22.24
C ALA A 120 6.65 -1.05 -22.10
N TYR A 121 6.11 0.05 -21.59
CA TYR A 121 4.68 0.30 -21.47
C TYR A 121 4.12 0.93 -22.76
N ALA A 122 4.89 1.86 -23.31
CA ALA A 122 4.66 2.49 -24.61
C ALA A 122 5.99 3.06 -25.12
N GLU A 123 5.98 3.64 -26.34
CA GLU A 123 7.11 4.43 -26.80
C GLU A 123 7.35 5.62 -25.87
N GLY A 124 8.59 5.73 -25.39
CA GLY A 124 9.01 6.75 -24.45
C GLY A 124 8.53 6.57 -23.00
N VAL A 125 7.94 5.42 -22.65
CA VAL A 125 7.54 5.06 -21.28
C VAL A 125 8.08 3.67 -20.94
N VAL A 126 9.18 3.62 -20.21
CA VAL A 126 9.90 2.37 -19.89
C VAL A 126 10.13 2.25 -18.39
N PHE A 127 9.78 1.12 -17.83
CA PHE A 127 10.12 0.77 -16.45
C PHE A 127 11.44 -0.01 -16.45
N HIS A 128 12.39 0.39 -15.61
CA HIS A 128 13.68 -0.27 -15.40
C HIS A 128 13.73 -0.93 -14.03
N SER A 129 14.23 -2.15 -13.97
CA SER A 129 14.59 -2.84 -12.73
C SER A 129 16.10 -2.89 -12.57
N THR A 130 16.61 -2.64 -11.36
CA THR A 130 18.02 -2.74 -11.00
C THR A 130 18.22 -3.75 -9.87
N ALA A 131 19.40 -3.86 -9.30
CA ALA A 131 19.69 -4.80 -8.22
C ALA A 131 18.97 -4.46 -6.89
N SER A 132 18.62 -3.19 -6.67
CA SER A 132 18.06 -2.72 -5.40
C SER A 132 16.72 -1.99 -5.55
N HIS A 133 16.52 -1.26 -6.64
CA HIS A 133 15.36 -0.42 -6.91
C HIS A 133 14.95 -0.49 -8.37
N GLY A 134 13.83 0.15 -8.70
CA GLY A 134 13.35 0.31 -10.06
C GLY A 134 12.63 1.64 -10.25
N GLY A 135 12.13 1.85 -11.46
CA GLY A 135 11.34 3.04 -11.75
C GLY A 135 11.18 3.28 -13.23
N PHE A 136 10.35 4.28 -13.55
CA PHE A 136 10.09 4.69 -14.91
C PHE A 136 11.12 5.68 -15.40
N HIS A 137 11.47 5.54 -16.68
CA HIS A 137 12.12 6.56 -17.48
C HIS A 137 11.16 7.01 -18.58
N LEU A 138 10.89 8.30 -18.64
CA LEU A 138 10.09 8.94 -19.68
C LEU A 138 11.01 9.67 -20.65
N SER A 139 10.74 9.54 -21.97
CA SER A 139 11.38 10.42 -22.95
C SER A 139 11.07 11.90 -22.66
N ASP A 140 11.83 12.81 -23.22
CA ASP A 140 11.60 14.25 -23.04
C ASP A 140 10.17 14.66 -23.43
N GLU A 141 9.64 14.11 -24.53
CA GLU A 141 8.29 14.35 -25.01
C GLU A 141 7.26 13.86 -24.02
N ARG A 142 7.41 12.61 -23.52
CA ARG A 142 6.51 12.04 -22.52
C ARG A 142 6.61 12.75 -21.18
N ASN A 143 7.82 13.10 -20.79
CA ASN A 143 8.03 13.86 -19.55
C ASN A 143 7.40 15.26 -19.60
N ALA A 144 7.33 15.87 -20.79
CA ALA A 144 6.66 17.16 -20.97
C ALA A 144 5.13 17.08 -20.72
N GLU A 145 4.49 15.91 -20.89
CA GLU A 145 3.06 15.71 -20.63
C GLU A 145 2.74 15.65 -19.12
N VAL A 146 3.73 15.33 -18.26
CA VAL A 146 3.55 15.32 -16.81
C VAL A 146 3.29 16.73 -16.29
N ASP A 147 2.31 16.90 -15.41
CA ASP A 147 2.04 18.21 -14.79
C ASP A 147 3.31 18.76 -14.12
N HIS A 148 3.61 20.03 -14.35
CA HIS A 148 4.83 20.68 -13.88
C HIS A 148 5.07 20.61 -12.37
N ARG A 149 4.00 20.43 -11.54
CA ARG A 149 4.06 20.28 -10.08
C ARG A 149 4.64 18.93 -9.67
N LEU A 150 4.51 17.91 -10.52
CA LEU A 150 4.94 16.55 -10.26
C LEU A 150 6.12 16.10 -11.13
N ARG A 151 6.42 16.87 -12.20
CA ARG A 151 7.42 16.54 -13.21
C ARG A 151 8.83 16.48 -12.63
N ARG A 152 9.54 15.40 -12.94
CA ARG A 152 10.95 15.23 -12.64
C ARG A 152 11.80 15.76 -13.81
N ARG A 153 12.83 16.55 -13.50
CA ARG A 153 13.68 17.19 -14.55
C ARG A 153 14.47 16.18 -15.37
N ASN A 154 14.83 15.05 -14.77
CA ASN A 154 15.61 13.99 -15.40
C ASN A 154 14.76 12.91 -16.07
N GLY A 155 13.44 12.99 -16.04
CA GLY A 155 12.52 12.01 -16.60
C GLY A 155 12.44 10.68 -15.83
N PHE A 156 13.13 10.52 -14.70
CA PHE A 156 13.09 9.32 -13.90
C PHE A 156 12.12 9.42 -12.73
N TYR A 157 11.34 8.36 -12.52
CA TYR A 157 10.28 8.25 -11.51
C TYR A 157 10.43 6.95 -10.75
N GLU A 158 10.75 7.02 -9.48
CA GLU A 158 11.09 5.90 -8.61
C GLU A 158 9.86 5.01 -8.29
N GLU A 159 10.11 3.69 -8.05
CA GLU A 159 9.06 2.67 -7.92
C GLU A 159 8.21 2.76 -6.66
N ASP A 160 8.72 3.32 -5.55
CA ASP A 160 7.98 3.32 -4.28
C ASP A 160 6.76 4.27 -4.30
N ALA A 161 6.92 5.45 -4.90
CA ALA A 161 5.83 6.42 -4.93
C ALA A 161 5.70 7.15 -6.30
N GLU A 162 6.82 7.49 -6.96
CA GLU A 162 6.78 8.34 -8.15
C GLU A 162 6.18 7.65 -9.37
N TRP A 163 6.16 6.30 -9.42
CA TRP A 163 5.45 5.53 -10.45
C TRP A 163 3.98 5.95 -10.59
N ALA A 164 3.37 6.39 -9.48
CA ALA A 164 1.98 6.82 -9.45
C ALA A 164 1.74 8.10 -10.26
N ILE A 165 2.77 8.96 -10.38
CA ILE A 165 2.75 10.16 -11.24
C ILE A 165 2.64 9.74 -12.71
N VAL A 166 3.41 8.72 -13.11
CA VAL A 166 3.37 8.17 -14.46
C VAL A 166 2.01 7.55 -14.76
N ALA A 167 1.47 6.75 -13.82
CA ALA A 167 0.16 6.12 -13.95
C ALA A 167 -1.00 7.15 -13.99
N MET A 168 -0.88 8.25 -13.24
CA MET A 168 -1.87 9.33 -13.28
C MET A 168 -1.81 10.13 -14.59
N THR A 169 -0.62 10.25 -15.18
CA THR A 169 -0.41 10.97 -16.45
C THR A 169 -0.84 10.14 -17.65
N PHE A 170 -0.56 8.83 -17.64
CA PHE A 170 -0.82 7.91 -18.75
C PHE A 170 -1.76 6.77 -18.31
N PRO A 171 -3.01 7.05 -17.93
CA PRO A 171 -3.90 6.07 -17.32
C PRO A 171 -4.19 4.86 -18.22
N ASP A 172 -4.13 5.03 -19.54
CA ASP A 172 -4.39 3.98 -20.51
C ASP A 172 -3.29 2.89 -20.57
N LEU A 173 -2.13 3.15 -19.97
CA LEU A 173 -1.02 2.20 -19.84
C LEU A 173 -1.10 1.36 -18.57
N PHE A 174 -2.12 1.60 -17.72
CA PHE A 174 -2.26 0.99 -16.41
C PHE A 174 -3.64 0.38 -16.22
N THR A 175 -3.70 -0.70 -15.45
CA THR A 175 -4.96 -1.36 -15.10
C THR A 175 -5.81 -0.50 -14.17
N GLY A 176 -7.11 -0.82 -14.02
CA GLY A 176 -7.99 -0.15 -13.08
C GLY A 176 -7.49 -0.23 -11.64
N PHE A 177 -6.94 -1.38 -11.25
CA PHE A 177 -6.30 -1.57 -9.93
C PHE A 177 -5.10 -0.64 -9.74
N GLU A 178 -4.17 -0.60 -10.70
CA GLU A 178 -3.00 0.28 -10.66
C GLU A 178 -3.39 1.76 -10.63
N ARG A 179 -4.37 2.17 -11.42
CA ARG A 179 -4.87 3.56 -11.43
C ARG A 179 -5.45 3.99 -10.09
N ARG A 180 -6.24 3.12 -9.41
CA ARG A 180 -6.76 3.41 -8.08
C ARG A 180 -5.65 3.51 -7.03
N SER A 181 -4.68 2.61 -7.09
CA SER A 181 -3.50 2.63 -6.22
C SER A 181 -2.65 3.88 -6.46
N ALA A 182 -2.45 4.27 -7.71
CA ALA A 182 -1.72 5.47 -8.09
C ALA A 182 -2.41 6.76 -7.60
N ASP A 183 -3.73 6.87 -7.77
CA ASP A 183 -4.50 8.02 -7.28
C ASP A 183 -4.34 8.19 -5.77
N GLN A 184 -4.43 7.09 -5.00
CA GLN A 184 -4.21 7.12 -3.56
C GLN A 184 -2.76 7.47 -3.20
N THR A 185 -1.77 6.91 -3.90
CA THR A 185 -0.35 7.22 -3.67
C THR A 185 -0.04 8.70 -3.90
N VAL A 186 -0.61 9.31 -4.96
CA VAL A 186 -0.41 10.75 -5.22
C VAL A 186 -1.10 11.60 -4.16
N LYS A 187 -2.30 11.24 -3.70
CA LYS A 187 -2.97 11.90 -2.56
C LYS A 187 -2.13 11.85 -1.30
N ASP A 188 -1.54 10.69 -1.02
CA ASP A 188 -0.77 10.46 0.19
C ASP A 188 0.59 11.17 0.18
N SER A 189 1.22 11.30 -0.99
CA SER A 189 2.58 11.84 -1.12
C SER A 189 2.64 13.30 -1.56
N TRP A 190 1.73 13.72 -2.45
CA TRP A 190 1.70 15.07 -3.05
C TRP A 190 0.29 15.67 -3.06
N PRO A 191 -0.38 15.78 -1.89
CA PRO A 191 -1.78 16.22 -1.83
C PRO A 191 -2.04 17.57 -2.46
N ASP A 192 -1.15 18.54 -2.24
CA ASP A 192 -1.32 19.90 -2.77
C ASP A 192 -1.28 19.93 -4.31
N ALA A 193 -0.41 19.10 -4.91
CA ALA A 193 -0.35 18.95 -6.36
C ALA A 193 -1.59 18.22 -6.89
N TRP A 194 -2.02 17.16 -6.20
CA TRP A 194 -3.23 16.42 -6.57
C TRP A 194 -4.48 17.33 -6.54
N GLU A 195 -4.66 18.10 -5.47
CA GLU A 195 -5.76 19.05 -5.34
C GLU A 195 -5.75 20.10 -6.46
N ALA A 196 -4.58 20.65 -6.78
CA ALA A 196 -4.44 21.64 -7.83
C ALA A 196 -4.71 21.08 -9.24
N ILE A 197 -4.38 19.79 -9.48
CA ILE A 197 -4.63 19.12 -10.76
C ILE A 197 -6.10 18.72 -10.90
N ARG A 198 -6.70 18.20 -9.81
CA ARG A 198 -8.08 17.69 -9.80
C ARG A 198 -9.14 18.77 -9.55
N GLY A 199 -8.73 19.95 -9.03
CA GLY A 199 -9.66 20.99 -8.63
C GLY A 199 -10.56 20.63 -7.44
N THR A 200 -10.13 19.68 -6.62
CA THR A 200 -10.90 19.13 -5.50
C THR A 200 -10.04 19.13 -4.25
N ILE A 201 -10.60 19.60 -3.13
CA ILE A 201 -9.91 19.60 -1.83
C ILE A 201 -10.09 18.24 -1.16
N LEU A 202 -9.00 17.69 -0.66
CA LEU A 202 -8.99 16.43 0.10
C LEU A 202 -9.47 16.66 1.53
N GLU A 203 -10.47 15.88 1.93
CA GLU A 203 -10.99 15.87 3.29
C GLU A 203 -10.06 15.09 4.26
N PRO A 204 -10.19 15.31 5.58
CA PRO A 204 -9.46 14.51 6.56
C PRO A 204 -9.66 13.00 6.36
N GLY A 205 -8.59 12.24 6.44
CA GLY A 205 -8.57 10.79 6.18
C GLY A 205 -8.31 10.39 4.73
N GLN A 206 -8.32 11.33 3.79
CA GLN A 206 -8.09 11.06 2.37
C GLN A 206 -6.63 11.19 1.93
N SER A 207 -5.76 11.79 2.76
CA SER A 207 -4.33 11.95 2.48
C SER A 207 -3.49 11.80 3.74
N PHE A 208 -2.56 10.85 3.70
CA PHE A 208 -1.62 10.66 4.81
C PHE A 208 -0.83 11.92 5.13
N GLU A 209 -0.29 12.58 4.11
CA GLU A 209 0.56 13.76 4.30
C GLU A 209 -0.23 14.97 4.84
N LYS A 210 -1.46 15.21 4.35
CA LYS A 210 -2.31 16.29 4.89
C LYS A 210 -2.68 16.02 6.36
N ASP A 211 -3.08 14.79 6.68
CA ASP A 211 -3.43 14.40 8.04
C ASP A 211 -2.23 14.51 8.96
N ARG A 212 -1.05 14.08 8.50
CA ARG A 212 0.22 14.23 9.22
C ARG A 212 0.53 15.70 9.50
N ARG A 213 0.45 16.58 8.49
CA ARG A 213 0.65 18.04 8.65
C ARG A 213 -0.36 18.63 9.63
N ALA A 214 -1.62 18.24 9.56
CA ALA A 214 -2.68 18.70 10.46
C ALA A 214 -2.41 18.26 11.89
N PHE A 215 -1.97 17.02 12.11
CA PHE A 215 -1.58 16.49 13.41
C PHE A 215 -0.42 17.31 14.00
N HIS A 216 0.69 17.46 13.28
CA HIS A 216 1.85 18.21 13.77
C HIS A 216 1.52 19.69 14.02
N LYS A 217 0.70 20.32 13.19
CA LYS A 217 0.24 21.69 13.41
C LYS A 217 -0.58 21.82 14.70
N ARG A 218 -1.49 20.86 14.96
CA ARG A 218 -2.33 20.83 16.17
C ARG A 218 -1.48 20.65 17.42
N HIS A 219 -0.49 19.79 17.36
CA HIS A 219 0.35 19.36 18.48
C HIS A 219 1.75 20.00 18.48
N ALA A 220 1.93 21.13 17.79
CA ALA A 220 3.25 21.77 17.64
C ALA A 220 3.92 22.15 18.97
N LYS A 221 3.13 22.34 20.03
CA LYS A 221 3.62 22.70 21.39
C LYS A 221 3.57 21.53 22.37
N ASP A 222 3.01 20.41 21.96
CA ASP A 222 2.84 19.24 22.81
C ASP A 222 4.09 18.35 22.74
N TRP A 223 4.30 17.54 23.76
CA TRP A 223 5.32 16.51 23.74
C TRP A 223 4.83 15.33 22.91
N ILE A 224 5.49 15.07 21.78
CA ILE A 224 5.20 13.93 20.92
C ILE A 224 6.34 12.92 21.04
N VAL A 225 5.98 11.67 21.29
CA VAL A 225 6.94 10.57 21.44
C VAL A 225 7.65 10.29 20.12
N ILE A 226 8.98 10.31 20.16
CA ILE A 226 9.86 10.00 19.04
C ILE A 226 10.56 8.64 19.17
N ALA A 227 10.63 8.10 20.41
CA ALA A 227 11.13 6.76 20.69
C ALA A 227 10.42 6.18 21.91
N ALA A 228 10.21 4.86 21.93
CA ALA A 228 9.57 4.17 23.03
C ALA A 228 10.15 2.77 23.20
N ILE A 229 10.27 2.33 24.46
CA ILE A 229 10.72 0.98 24.83
C ILE A 229 9.93 0.52 26.07
N ARG A 230 9.70 -0.78 26.21
CA ARG A 230 9.19 -1.31 27.49
C ARG A 230 10.22 -1.06 28.57
N SER A 231 9.75 -0.52 29.73
CA SER A 231 10.65 -0.25 30.84
C SER A 231 11.11 -1.54 31.52
N ASP A 232 12.42 -1.71 31.65
CA ASP A 232 13.03 -2.78 32.45
C ASP A 232 12.98 -2.47 33.95
N HIS A 233 12.84 -1.18 34.30
CA HIS A 233 12.86 -0.68 35.67
C HIS A 233 11.46 -0.51 36.27
N HIS A 234 10.43 -0.34 35.41
CA HIS A 234 9.04 -0.15 35.83
C HIS A 234 8.14 -1.10 35.04
N LEU A 235 7.87 -2.29 35.59
CA LEU A 235 6.99 -3.27 34.98
C LEU A 235 5.61 -2.66 34.68
N GLY A 236 5.06 -2.98 33.53
CA GLY A 236 3.77 -2.45 33.07
C GLY A 236 3.80 -1.04 32.50
N HIS A 237 4.99 -0.47 32.27
CA HIS A 237 5.17 0.86 31.68
C HIS A 237 6.02 0.83 30.42
N VAL A 238 5.84 1.85 29.59
CA VAL A 238 6.67 2.22 28.44
C VAL A 238 7.47 3.45 28.83
N GLU A 239 8.80 3.36 28.73
CA GLU A 239 9.70 4.51 28.78
C GLU A 239 9.71 5.17 27.40
N THR A 240 9.46 6.47 27.35
CA THR A 240 9.37 7.21 26.09
C THR A 240 10.35 8.39 26.10
N ILE A 241 10.83 8.74 24.92
CA ILE A 241 11.52 9.98 24.63
C ILE A 241 10.59 10.81 23.77
N ALA A 242 10.31 12.04 24.18
CA ALA A 242 9.44 12.95 23.46
C ALA A 242 10.11 14.30 23.23
N THR A 243 9.73 14.96 22.16
CA THR A 243 10.15 16.31 21.79
C THR A 243 8.93 17.20 21.53
N ARG A 244 9.08 18.50 21.59
CA ARG A 244 8.01 19.43 21.22
C ARG A 244 7.70 19.30 19.73
N GLY A 245 6.42 19.10 19.40
CA GLY A 245 5.96 18.87 18.02
C GLY A 245 6.50 17.60 17.35
N GLY A 246 7.21 16.72 18.07
CA GLY A 246 7.85 15.52 17.48
C GLY A 246 9.08 15.83 16.64
N GLU A 247 9.67 17.00 16.78
CA GLU A 247 10.85 17.41 16.03
C GLU A 247 12.06 16.52 16.35
N ARG A 248 12.93 16.31 15.35
CA ARG A 248 14.17 15.53 15.51
C ARG A 248 15.37 16.37 15.09
N GLY A 249 16.41 16.36 15.90
CA GLY A 249 17.65 17.06 15.57
C GLY A 249 18.59 17.16 16.77
N PRO A 250 19.87 17.48 16.54
CA PRO A 250 20.91 17.46 17.60
C PRO A 250 20.72 18.54 18.68
N SER A 251 19.92 19.57 18.42
CA SER A 251 19.66 20.68 19.35
C SER A 251 18.21 20.73 19.86
N VAL A 252 17.41 19.69 19.57
CA VAL A 252 16.02 19.62 20.02
C VAL A 252 16.00 19.17 21.47
N GLU A 253 15.21 19.86 22.32
CA GLU A 253 14.99 19.46 23.70
C GLU A 253 14.22 18.14 23.75
N GLU A 254 14.81 17.15 24.40
CA GLU A 254 14.22 15.83 24.63
C GLU A 254 13.86 15.67 26.09
N GLN A 255 12.68 15.12 26.36
CA GLN A 255 12.24 14.76 27.69
C GLN A 255 11.78 13.31 27.74
N ARG A 256 12.12 12.60 28.81
CA ARG A 256 11.62 11.24 29.05
C ARG A 256 10.35 11.27 29.87
N PHE A 257 9.46 10.31 29.57
CA PHE A 257 8.22 10.07 30.31
C PHE A 257 8.05 8.59 30.56
N LEU A 258 7.30 8.27 31.60
CA LEU A 258 6.90 6.92 31.95
C LEU A 258 5.39 6.80 31.74
N VAL A 259 4.99 6.01 30.77
CA VAL A 259 3.58 5.86 30.34
C VAL A 259 3.11 4.44 30.65
N PRO A 260 1.98 4.24 31.35
CA PRO A 260 1.40 2.92 31.52
C PRO A 260 1.16 2.25 30.15
N ILE A 261 1.46 0.94 30.01
CA ILE A 261 1.25 0.21 28.75
C ILE A 261 -0.21 0.28 28.29
N ALA A 262 -1.16 0.29 29.23
CA ALA A 262 -2.59 0.37 28.90
C ALA A 262 -2.98 1.70 28.23
N ASP A 263 -2.23 2.77 28.50
CA ASP A 263 -2.51 4.13 28.00
C ASP A 263 -1.69 4.43 26.73
N TYR A 264 -0.67 3.60 26.44
CA TYR A 264 0.24 3.82 25.33
C TYR A 264 -0.33 3.28 24.01
N ASP A 265 -1.03 4.15 23.29
CA ASP A 265 -1.47 3.90 21.90
C ASP A 265 -0.87 4.99 20.98
N PRO A 266 0.21 4.69 20.23
CA PRO A 266 0.92 5.68 19.43
C PRO A 266 0.10 6.28 18.29
N GLY A 267 -1.02 5.67 17.90
CA GLY A 267 -1.79 6.13 16.75
C GLY A 267 -0.95 6.17 15.45
N ARG A 268 -1.52 6.81 14.42
CA ARG A 268 -0.88 6.84 13.09
C ARG A 268 0.32 7.80 12.99
N PHE A 269 0.34 8.87 13.81
CA PHE A 269 1.33 9.95 13.67
C PHE A 269 2.17 10.20 14.94
N GLY A 270 1.99 9.38 15.96
CA GLY A 270 2.73 9.42 17.19
C GLY A 270 1.83 9.51 18.43
N PHE A 271 2.40 9.26 19.58
CA PHE A 271 1.74 9.39 20.88
C PHE A 271 1.99 10.78 21.44
N VAL A 272 0.92 11.49 21.81
CA VAL A 272 1.00 12.79 22.46
C VAL A 272 0.99 12.59 23.96
N ILE A 273 2.03 13.06 24.65
CA ILE A 273 2.12 13.02 26.11
C ILE A 273 1.09 13.96 26.70
N ASP A 274 0.30 13.50 27.64
CA ASP A 274 -0.50 14.32 28.53
C ASP A 274 0.29 14.56 29.85
N PRO A 275 0.86 15.75 30.09
CA PRO A 275 1.66 16.00 31.27
C PRO A 275 0.89 15.90 32.60
N ALA A 276 -0.46 15.93 32.55
CA ALA A 276 -1.29 15.74 33.73
C ALA A 276 -1.40 14.28 34.17
N GLN A 277 -1.22 13.34 33.21
CA GLN A 277 -1.33 11.92 33.47
C GLN A 277 0.03 11.20 33.38
N HIS A 278 0.92 11.66 32.51
CA HIS A 278 2.21 11.03 32.25
C HIS A 278 3.34 11.86 32.89
N GLY A 279 3.87 11.34 33.98
CA GLY A 279 4.96 12.02 34.72
C GLY A 279 6.28 12.02 33.94
N GLY A 280 7.03 13.11 34.08
CA GLY A 280 8.42 13.14 33.65
C GLY A 280 9.26 12.05 34.34
N TYR A 281 10.24 11.50 33.66
CA TYR A 281 11.02 10.36 34.14
C TYR A 281 12.53 10.66 34.07
N ASP A 282 13.18 10.68 35.22
CA ASP A 282 14.63 10.94 35.39
C ASP A 282 15.40 9.68 35.83
N GLY A 283 14.71 8.56 36.03
CA GLY A 283 15.28 7.30 36.50
C GLY A 283 16.21 6.61 35.50
N PRO A 284 16.72 5.42 35.88
CA PRO A 284 17.56 4.61 34.99
C PRO A 284 16.87 4.35 33.63
N SER A 285 17.64 4.43 32.54
CA SER A 285 17.09 4.25 31.18
C SER A 285 17.16 2.82 30.72
N SER A 286 16.08 2.36 30.11
CA SER A 286 15.99 1.10 29.37
C SER A 286 16.51 1.23 27.93
N PHE A 287 16.77 2.44 27.44
CA PHE A 287 17.37 2.65 26.12
C PHE A 287 18.87 2.37 26.16
N VAL A 288 19.35 1.46 25.32
CA VAL A 288 20.77 1.13 25.20
C VAL A 288 21.54 2.34 24.65
N GLY A 289 22.63 2.73 25.36
CA GLY A 289 23.47 3.86 24.95
C GLY A 289 22.91 5.26 25.30
N TRP A 290 21.78 5.34 25.99
CA TRP A 290 21.30 6.58 26.56
C TRP A 290 21.98 6.81 27.92
N GLY A 291 23.16 7.39 27.87
CA GLY A 291 23.89 7.84 29.06
C GLY A 291 24.00 9.36 29.05
N ARG A 292 23.20 10.03 29.83
CA ARG A 292 23.54 11.37 30.36
C ARG A 292 23.86 11.27 31.82
#